data_7b5ee3c6125629bc88c63ae0119db583
#
_entry.id   7b5ee3c6125629bc88c63ae0119db583
#
_cell.length_a   1.000
_cell.length_b   1.000
_cell.length_c   1.000
_cell.angle_alpha   90.00
_cell.angle_beta   90.00
_cell.angle_gamma   90.00
#
_symmetry.space_group_name_H-M   'P 1'
#
loop_
_entity.id
_entity.type
_entity.pdbx_description
1 polymer ?
#
loop_
_entity_poly.entity_id
_entity_poly.type
_entity_poly.pdbx_seq_one_letter_code
_entity_poly.pdbx_strand_id
1 'polypeptide(L)'
;MSLSERDKQAVWHPYTQIKGAVDTIPIVRGEAAYLIDEEGNRYLDAISSWWVNLHGHAHPYIRQKLDEQHQKLAHVMFAGFTHESATVLCKELTTVLPKNQAKFFFSGDGSSAVEIALKMAIQYWRNKGIKKQKIIALDGGYHGETLGAMSAGAKSVFSAHFQDYLFEVTHLPFPT
;
A
#
# COMPACT_ATOMS: atom_id res chain seq x y z
N MET A 1 15.93 -7.35 28.77
CA MET A 1 15.21 -6.30 28.02
C MET A 1 14.16 -6.97 27.15
N SER A 2 12.89 -6.73 27.41
CA SER A 2 11.75 -7.29 26.68
C SER A 2 11.70 -6.77 25.22
N LEU A 3 10.84 -7.35 24.39
CA LEU A 3 10.64 -6.85 23.03
C LEU A 3 10.10 -5.42 23.04
N SER A 4 9.11 -5.11 23.88
CA SER A 4 8.57 -3.76 24.05
C SER A 4 9.60 -2.73 24.53
N GLU A 5 10.52 -3.10 25.43
CA GLU A 5 11.60 -2.20 25.86
C GLU A 5 12.57 -1.88 24.72
N ARG A 6 12.92 -2.86 23.87
CA ARG A 6 13.76 -2.66 22.70
C ARG A 6 13.06 -1.82 21.64
N ASP A 7 11.78 -2.05 21.44
CA ASP A 7 10.93 -1.29 20.53
C ASP A 7 10.91 0.19 20.88
N LYS A 8 10.61 0.53 22.14
CA LYS A 8 10.60 1.91 22.63
C LYS A 8 11.91 2.67 22.40
N GLN A 9 13.04 1.97 22.36
CA GLN A 9 14.35 2.60 22.18
C GLN A 9 14.67 2.98 20.73
N ALA A 10 14.07 2.29 19.75
CA ALA A 10 14.52 2.38 18.38
C ALA A 10 13.40 2.55 17.34
N VAL A 11 12.14 2.26 17.67
CA VAL A 11 11.03 2.25 16.72
C VAL A 11 10.08 3.43 16.97
N TRP A 12 9.80 4.17 15.91
CA TRP A 12 8.72 5.16 15.90
C TRP A 12 7.57 4.63 15.05
N HIS A 13 6.47 4.31 15.72
CA HIS A 13 5.29 3.76 15.07
C HIS A 13 4.51 4.80 14.26
N PRO A 14 3.93 4.42 13.10
CA PRO A 14 3.04 5.30 12.35
C PRO A 14 1.86 5.77 13.20
N TYR A 15 1.37 6.96 12.92
CA TYR A 15 0.20 7.58 13.59
C TYR A 15 0.30 7.69 15.10
N THR A 16 1.50 7.65 15.65
CA THR A 16 1.74 7.76 17.10
C THR A 16 2.64 8.94 17.43
N GLN A 17 2.50 9.45 18.67
CA GLN A 17 3.43 10.41 19.25
C GLN A 17 4.32 9.66 20.23
N ILE A 18 5.65 9.89 20.16
CA ILE A 18 6.61 9.25 21.08
C ILE A 18 6.32 9.65 22.52
N LYS A 19 6.01 10.94 22.74
CA LYS A 19 5.67 11.44 24.07
C LYS A 19 4.27 10.96 24.47
N GLY A 20 4.21 10.11 25.50
CA GLY A 20 2.95 9.55 25.99
C GLY A 20 2.41 8.37 25.18
N ALA A 21 3.23 7.77 24.31
CA ALA A 21 2.85 6.52 23.64
C ALA A 21 2.59 5.41 24.68
N VAL A 22 1.53 4.64 24.44
CA VAL A 22 1.26 3.42 25.20
C VAL A 22 2.24 2.33 24.81
N ASP A 23 2.40 1.33 25.68
CA ASP A 23 3.25 0.18 25.38
C ASP A 23 2.70 -0.62 24.20
N THR A 24 3.60 -1.03 23.33
CA THR A 24 3.25 -1.89 22.21
C THR A 24 3.00 -3.32 22.66
N ILE A 25 2.09 -4.03 22.00
CA ILE A 25 1.87 -5.45 22.25
C ILE A 25 2.96 -6.23 21.49
N PRO A 26 3.82 -7.01 22.18
CA PRO A 26 4.96 -7.68 21.58
C PRO A 26 4.55 -8.94 20.84
N ILE A 27 4.06 -8.82 19.61
CA ILE A 27 3.64 -9.95 18.78
C ILE A 27 4.85 -10.73 18.30
N VAL A 28 4.85 -12.05 18.57
CA VAL A 28 5.92 -12.96 18.19
C VAL A 28 5.52 -13.96 17.11
N ARG A 29 4.21 -14.15 16.88
CA ARG A 29 3.71 -15.14 15.94
C ARG A 29 2.32 -14.75 15.44
N GLY A 30 2.02 -15.16 14.20
CA GLY A 30 0.67 -15.12 13.64
C GLY A 30 0.23 -16.52 13.20
N GLU A 31 -1.06 -16.84 13.35
CA GLU A 31 -1.64 -18.13 12.98
C GLU A 31 -3.09 -17.94 12.55
N ALA A 32 -3.40 -18.25 11.30
CA ALA A 32 -4.71 -18.00 10.70
C ALA A 32 -5.17 -16.54 10.96
N ALA A 33 -6.27 -16.32 11.67
CA ALA A 33 -6.79 -14.99 11.99
C ALA A 33 -6.27 -14.42 13.33
N TYR A 34 -5.24 -15.03 13.93
CA TYR A 34 -4.77 -14.61 15.25
C TYR A 34 -3.33 -14.14 15.27
N LEU A 35 -3.07 -13.10 16.04
CA LEU A 35 -1.75 -12.67 16.47
C LEU A 35 -1.50 -13.20 17.89
N ILE A 36 -0.27 -13.54 18.20
CA ILE A 36 0.11 -14.18 19.48
C ILE A 36 1.32 -13.43 20.02
N ASP A 37 1.21 -12.96 21.29
CA ASP A 37 2.28 -12.22 21.96
C ASP A 37 3.31 -13.13 22.67
N GLU A 38 4.30 -12.52 23.31
CA GLU A 38 5.36 -13.21 24.08
C GLU A 38 4.81 -14.06 25.23
N GLU A 39 3.64 -13.71 25.77
CA GLU A 39 2.99 -14.41 26.89
C GLU A 39 2.06 -15.52 26.41
N GLY A 40 1.83 -15.63 25.09
CA GLY A 40 0.92 -16.59 24.48
C GLY A 40 -0.53 -16.12 24.42
N ASN A 41 -0.82 -14.88 24.74
CA ASN A 41 -2.16 -14.31 24.56
C ASN A 41 -2.50 -14.23 23.06
N ARG A 42 -3.76 -14.50 22.74
CA ARG A 42 -4.27 -14.53 21.36
C ARG A 42 -5.16 -13.33 21.10
N TYR A 43 -4.86 -12.59 20.04
CA TYR A 43 -5.62 -11.44 19.57
C TYR A 43 -6.22 -11.75 18.20
N LEU A 44 -7.54 -11.60 18.07
CA LEU A 44 -8.18 -11.72 16.76
C LEU A 44 -7.80 -10.50 15.90
N ASP A 45 -7.11 -10.76 14.79
CA ASP A 45 -6.77 -9.73 13.80
C ASP A 45 -7.95 -9.46 12.85
N ALA A 46 -8.99 -8.80 13.39
CA ALA A 46 -10.25 -8.58 12.70
C ALA A 46 -10.14 -7.64 11.48
N ILE A 47 -9.02 -6.92 11.36
CA ILE A 47 -8.74 -6.01 10.23
C ILE A 47 -7.65 -6.56 9.30
N SER A 48 -7.25 -7.83 9.46
CA SER A 48 -6.23 -8.49 8.64
C SER A 48 -4.95 -7.67 8.51
N SER A 49 -4.47 -7.07 9.62
CA SER A 49 -3.30 -6.17 9.69
C SER A 49 -3.34 -5.09 8.59
N TRP A 50 -4.43 -4.32 8.57
CA TRP A 50 -4.76 -3.33 7.55
C TRP A 50 -4.93 -3.94 6.14
N TRP A 51 -5.77 -5.00 6.09
CA TRP A 51 -6.25 -5.64 4.85
C TRP A 51 -5.18 -6.39 4.05
N VAL A 52 -4.01 -6.65 4.62
CA VAL A 52 -2.90 -7.33 3.93
C VAL A 52 -3.02 -8.86 3.98
N ASN A 53 -3.46 -9.40 5.13
CA ASN A 53 -3.46 -10.85 5.39
C ASN A 53 -4.79 -11.52 5.02
N LEU A 54 -5.22 -11.45 3.75
CA LEU A 54 -6.50 -11.98 3.28
C LEU A 54 -6.67 -13.49 3.48
N HIS A 55 -5.55 -14.23 3.50
CA HIS A 55 -5.54 -15.70 3.65
C HIS A 55 -5.10 -16.15 5.04
N GLY A 56 -5.03 -15.21 5.99
CA GLY A 56 -4.53 -15.47 7.34
C GLY A 56 -3.00 -15.43 7.42
N HIS A 57 -2.53 -15.34 8.67
CA HIS A 57 -1.11 -15.32 9.00
C HIS A 57 -0.47 -16.69 8.76
N ALA A 58 0.76 -16.69 8.28
CA ALA A 58 1.59 -17.88 8.08
C ALA A 58 0.94 -18.98 7.25
N HIS A 59 0.12 -18.61 6.23
CA HIS A 59 -0.55 -19.60 5.38
C HIS A 59 0.45 -20.56 4.72
N PRO A 60 0.33 -21.89 4.93
CA PRO A 60 1.39 -22.85 4.59
C PRO A 60 1.71 -22.90 3.09
N TYR A 61 0.70 -22.85 2.24
CA TYR A 61 0.89 -22.84 0.78
C TYR A 61 1.61 -21.57 0.30
N ILE A 62 1.20 -20.40 0.81
CA ILE A 62 1.85 -19.11 0.43
C ILE A 62 3.30 -19.14 0.87
N ARG A 63 3.59 -19.59 2.11
CA ARG A 63 4.96 -19.73 2.61
C ARG A 63 5.79 -20.63 1.71
N GLN A 64 5.27 -21.82 1.38
CA GLN A 64 5.95 -22.76 0.50
C GLN A 64 6.29 -22.11 -0.85
N LYS A 65 5.33 -21.41 -1.48
CA LYS A 65 5.55 -20.76 -2.78
C LYS A 65 6.56 -19.60 -2.72
N LEU A 66 6.58 -18.86 -1.62
CA LEU A 66 7.60 -17.84 -1.39
C LEU A 66 8.99 -18.45 -1.24
N ASP A 67 9.13 -19.54 -0.47
CA ASP A 67 10.39 -20.25 -0.30
C ASP A 67 10.91 -20.81 -1.64
N GLU A 68 10.05 -21.47 -2.43
CA GLU A 68 10.37 -21.98 -3.76
C GLU A 68 10.85 -20.85 -4.71
N GLN A 69 10.16 -19.71 -4.69
CA GLN A 69 10.53 -18.58 -5.54
C GLN A 69 11.81 -17.91 -5.07
N HIS A 70 12.00 -17.75 -3.75
CA HIS A 70 13.19 -17.13 -3.19
C HIS A 70 14.48 -17.92 -3.48
N GLN A 71 14.39 -19.26 -3.52
CA GLN A 71 15.49 -20.12 -3.93
C GLN A 71 15.91 -19.91 -5.40
N LYS A 72 14.96 -19.51 -6.27
CA LYS A 72 15.24 -19.26 -7.70
C LYS A 72 15.70 -17.83 -7.94
N LEU A 73 14.93 -16.87 -7.43
CA LEU A 73 15.15 -15.46 -7.67
C LEU A 73 14.39 -14.62 -6.64
N ALA A 74 15.11 -13.93 -5.77
CA ALA A 74 14.52 -13.02 -4.79
C ALA A 74 14.08 -11.70 -5.41
N HIS A 75 14.93 -11.10 -6.25
CA HIS A 75 14.69 -9.80 -6.89
C HIS A 75 15.48 -9.65 -8.18
N VAL A 76 14.88 -8.97 -9.14
CA VAL A 76 15.57 -8.40 -10.31
C VAL A 76 14.87 -7.10 -10.71
N MET A 77 15.63 -6.10 -11.13
CA MET A 77 15.05 -4.85 -11.62
C MET A 77 14.29 -5.08 -12.93
N PHE A 78 13.18 -4.36 -13.13
CA PHE A 78 12.39 -4.45 -14.37
C PHE A 78 12.89 -3.55 -15.52
N ALA A 79 13.91 -2.75 -15.30
CA ALA A 79 14.52 -1.95 -16.35
C ALA A 79 15.36 -2.87 -17.28
N GLY A 80 14.71 -3.48 -18.25
CA GLY A 80 15.31 -4.38 -19.23
C GLY A 80 15.30 -5.88 -18.85
N PHE A 81 14.83 -6.24 -17.65
CA PHE A 81 14.71 -7.63 -17.21
C PHE A 81 13.24 -7.99 -16.93
N THR A 82 12.97 -9.28 -16.91
CA THR A 82 11.66 -9.83 -16.56
C THR A 82 11.81 -11.17 -15.84
N HIS A 83 10.75 -11.64 -15.19
CA HIS A 83 10.71 -12.96 -14.56
C HIS A 83 9.29 -13.57 -14.62
N GLU A 84 9.24 -14.88 -14.46
CA GLU A 84 8.02 -15.67 -14.65
C GLU A 84 6.88 -15.24 -13.75
N SER A 85 7.14 -15.04 -12.44
CA SER A 85 6.09 -14.69 -11.47
C SER A 85 5.31 -13.44 -11.86
N ALA A 86 5.98 -12.40 -12.35
CA ALA A 86 5.32 -11.17 -12.79
C ALA A 86 4.50 -11.39 -14.07
N THR A 87 5.03 -12.15 -15.04
CA THR A 87 4.32 -12.40 -16.30
C THR A 87 3.09 -13.28 -16.09
N VAL A 88 3.18 -14.29 -15.23
CA VAL A 88 2.05 -15.13 -14.85
C VAL A 88 0.99 -14.31 -14.13
N LEU A 89 1.36 -13.49 -13.14
CA LEU A 89 0.43 -12.60 -12.44
C LEU A 89 -0.30 -11.68 -13.42
N CYS A 90 0.42 -11.02 -14.33
CA CYS A 90 -0.19 -10.14 -15.33
C CYS A 90 -1.17 -10.90 -16.23
N LYS A 91 -0.83 -12.11 -16.66
CA LYS A 91 -1.69 -12.96 -17.47
C LYS A 91 -2.99 -13.30 -16.72
N GLU A 92 -2.89 -13.73 -15.48
CA GLU A 92 -4.06 -14.06 -14.66
C GLU A 92 -4.95 -12.82 -14.41
N LEU A 93 -4.36 -11.66 -14.12
CA LEU A 93 -5.10 -10.41 -13.96
C LEU A 93 -5.90 -10.02 -15.21
N THR A 94 -5.42 -10.30 -16.42
CA THR A 94 -6.19 -10.03 -17.65
C THR A 94 -7.47 -10.84 -17.77
N THR A 95 -7.59 -11.95 -17.05
CA THR A 95 -8.81 -12.79 -17.07
C THR A 95 -9.95 -12.20 -16.25
N VAL A 96 -9.64 -11.35 -15.26
CA VAL A 96 -10.62 -10.79 -14.31
C VAL A 96 -10.83 -9.29 -14.48
N LEU A 97 -9.96 -8.61 -15.21
CA LEU A 97 -10.04 -7.17 -15.45
C LEU A 97 -10.76 -6.85 -16.76
N PRO A 98 -11.28 -5.61 -16.92
CA PRO A 98 -11.85 -5.17 -18.18
C PRO A 98 -10.88 -5.35 -19.37
N LYS A 99 -11.39 -5.74 -20.54
CA LYS A 99 -10.58 -6.10 -21.72
C LYS A 99 -9.64 -5.01 -22.23
N ASN A 100 -9.89 -3.74 -21.86
CA ASN A 100 -9.03 -2.62 -22.23
C ASN A 100 -7.83 -2.43 -21.26
N GLN A 101 -7.74 -3.22 -20.20
CA GLN A 101 -6.61 -3.24 -19.25
C GLN A 101 -5.56 -4.25 -19.75
N ALA A 102 -4.64 -3.79 -20.62
CA ALA A 102 -3.71 -4.67 -21.33
C ALA A 102 -2.27 -4.63 -20.78
N LYS A 103 -1.93 -3.66 -19.92
CA LYS A 103 -0.58 -3.47 -19.37
C LYS A 103 -0.63 -3.16 -17.90
N PHE A 104 0.36 -3.67 -17.18
CA PHE A 104 0.50 -3.52 -15.74
C PHE A 104 1.82 -2.83 -15.42
N PHE A 105 1.78 -1.87 -14.52
CA PHE A 105 2.95 -1.22 -13.98
C PHE A 105 3.01 -1.51 -12.48
N PHE A 106 4.11 -2.08 -12.02
CA PHE A 106 4.29 -2.41 -10.60
C PHE A 106 4.92 -1.25 -9.85
N SER A 107 4.43 -1.00 -8.63
CA SER A 107 4.99 -0.05 -7.67
C SER A 107 5.10 -0.70 -6.29
N GLY A 108 5.76 -0.03 -5.34
CA GLY A 108 5.98 -0.57 -4.00
C GLY A 108 4.73 -0.58 -3.11
N ASP A 109 3.80 0.35 -3.36
CA ASP A 109 2.59 0.55 -2.55
C ASP A 109 1.51 1.29 -3.35
N GLY A 110 0.31 1.41 -2.76
CA GLY A 110 -0.84 2.07 -3.40
C GLY A 110 -0.64 3.56 -3.61
N SER A 111 -0.02 4.26 -2.66
CA SER A 111 0.26 5.69 -2.76
C SER A 111 1.22 6.00 -3.91
N SER A 112 2.30 5.22 -4.01
CA SER A 112 3.25 5.29 -5.13
C SER A 112 2.58 4.96 -6.46
N ALA A 113 1.64 4.01 -6.49
CA ALA A 113 0.87 3.69 -7.70
C ALA A 113 0.04 4.89 -8.17
N VAL A 114 -0.62 5.60 -7.25
CA VAL A 114 -1.38 6.82 -7.57
C VAL A 114 -0.46 7.93 -8.09
N GLU A 115 0.70 8.17 -7.45
CA GLU A 115 1.70 9.14 -7.93
C GLU A 115 2.14 8.83 -9.37
N ILE A 116 2.43 7.57 -9.65
CA ILE A 116 2.84 7.13 -10.98
C ILE A 116 1.70 7.32 -12.00
N ALA A 117 0.46 6.98 -11.63
CA ALA A 117 -0.71 7.17 -12.49
C ALA A 117 -0.94 8.65 -12.84
N LEU A 118 -0.84 9.55 -11.86
CA LEU A 118 -0.93 11.00 -12.07
C LEU A 118 0.18 11.48 -13.02
N LYS A 119 1.42 11.06 -12.80
CA LYS A 119 2.55 11.40 -13.68
C LYS A 119 2.37 10.87 -15.09
N MET A 120 1.90 9.63 -15.25
CA MET A 120 1.62 9.05 -16.57
C MET A 120 0.53 9.83 -17.31
N ALA A 121 -0.56 10.21 -16.63
CA ALA A 121 -1.64 11.00 -17.22
C ALA A 121 -1.15 12.37 -17.69
N ILE A 122 -0.36 13.07 -16.87
CA ILE A 122 0.24 14.37 -17.22
C ILE A 122 1.17 14.22 -18.43
N GLN A 123 2.07 13.22 -18.39
CA GLN A 123 3.05 12.98 -19.45
C GLN A 123 2.36 12.61 -20.78
N TYR A 124 1.33 11.77 -20.75
CA TYR A 124 0.55 11.39 -21.92
C TYR A 124 -0.01 12.61 -22.66
N TRP A 125 -0.65 13.54 -21.94
CA TRP A 125 -1.21 14.73 -22.58
C TRP A 125 -0.14 15.70 -23.07
N ARG A 126 0.96 15.83 -22.34
CA ARG A 126 2.11 16.63 -22.79
C ARG A 126 2.74 16.10 -24.05
N ASN A 127 2.90 14.79 -24.18
CA ASN A 127 3.41 14.14 -25.40
C ASN A 127 2.49 14.37 -26.61
N LYS A 128 1.21 14.62 -26.37
CA LYS A 128 0.25 15.02 -27.42
C LYS A 128 0.21 16.52 -27.70
N GLY A 129 1.06 17.32 -27.08
CA GLY A 129 1.05 18.77 -27.20
C GLY A 129 -0.11 19.45 -26.48
N ILE A 130 -0.87 18.73 -25.66
CA ILE A 130 -2.05 19.23 -24.94
C ILE A 130 -1.69 19.45 -23.46
N LYS A 131 -1.86 20.70 -23.00
CA LYS A 131 -1.63 21.06 -21.60
C LYS A 131 -2.91 20.87 -20.78
N LYS A 132 -3.11 19.67 -20.23
CA LYS A 132 -4.15 19.41 -19.21
C LYS A 132 -3.55 19.65 -17.82
N GLN A 133 -4.15 20.53 -17.02
CA GLN A 133 -3.63 20.96 -15.72
C GLN A 133 -4.60 20.64 -14.57
N LYS A 134 -5.88 20.40 -14.87
CA LYS A 134 -6.88 20.13 -13.85
C LYS A 134 -6.94 18.63 -13.57
N ILE A 135 -6.87 18.31 -12.29
CA ILE A 135 -7.13 16.96 -11.77
C ILE A 135 -8.49 16.99 -11.11
N ILE A 136 -9.29 15.96 -11.36
CA ILE A 136 -10.62 15.80 -10.78
C ILE A 136 -10.58 14.50 -9.97
N ALA A 137 -11.12 14.54 -8.75
CA ALA A 137 -11.25 13.39 -7.86
C ALA A 137 -12.67 13.33 -7.27
N LEU A 138 -13.02 12.23 -6.64
CA LEU A 138 -14.28 12.07 -5.93
C LEU A 138 -14.13 12.44 -4.46
N ASP A 139 -15.12 13.09 -3.88
CA ASP A 139 -15.18 13.32 -2.44
C ASP A 139 -15.19 11.99 -1.68
N GLY A 140 -14.59 11.97 -0.48
CA GLY A 140 -14.51 10.79 0.36
C GLY A 140 -13.45 9.77 -0.07
N GLY A 141 -12.75 9.99 -1.19
CA GLY A 141 -11.70 9.09 -1.66
C GLY A 141 -10.44 9.15 -0.80
N TYR A 142 -9.82 7.99 -0.53
CA TYR A 142 -8.49 7.88 0.05
C TYR A 142 -7.54 7.25 -0.97
N HIS A 143 -6.42 7.91 -1.24
CA HIS A 143 -5.47 7.51 -2.27
C HIS A 143 -4.05 7.29 -1.76
N GLY A 144 -3.80 7.54 -0.47
CA GLY A 144 -2.51 7.36 0.19
C GLY A 144 -1.95 8.63 0.81
N GLU A 145 -0.76 8.52 1.39
CA GLU A 145 -0.14 9.55 2.25
C GLU A 145 0.99 10.33 1.56
N THR A 146 1.35 10.02 0.32
CA THR A 146 2.26 10.90 -0.45
C THR A 146 1.55 12.18 -0.85
N LEU A 147 2.28 13.26 -1.05
CA LEU A 147 1.67 14.58 -1.30
C LEU A 147 0.74 14.60 -2.52
N GLY A 148 1.09 13.90 -3.59
CA GLY A 148 0.23 13.80 -4.76
C GLY A 148 -1.01 12.94 -4.53
N ALA A 149 -0.86 11.78 -3.89
CA ALA A 149 -1.99 10.93 -3.53
C ALA A 149 -2.91 11.63 -2.52
N MET A 150 -2.33 12.30 -1.52
CA MET A 150 -3.06 13.11 -0.54
C MET A 150 -3.80 14.30 -1.18
N SER A 151 -3.21 14.94 -2.19
CA SER A 151 -3.87 16.02 -2.95
C SER A 151 -5.12 15.53 -3.67
N ALA A 152 -5.08 14.32 -4.24
CA ALA A 152 -6.22 13.70 -4.92
C ALA A 152 -7.24 13.10 -3.93
N GLY A 153 -6.85 12.87 -2.68
CA GLY A 153 -7.69 12.34 -1.63
C GLY A 153 -8.67 13.37 -1.04
N ALA A 154 -9.61 12.89 -0.26
CA ALA A 154 -10.52 13.75 0.50
C ALA A 154 -9.75 14.49 1.61
N LYS A 155 -10.17 15.72 1.89
CA LYS A 155 -9.67 16.46 3.05
C LYS A 155 -10.07 15.75 4.34
N SER A 156 -9.11 15.53 5.22
CA SER A 156 -9.30 14.80 6.47
C SER A 156 -8.46 15.40 7.60
N VAL A 157 -8.68 14.95 8.81
CA VAL A 157 -7.82 15.31 9.96
C VAL A 157 -6.35 14.93 9.74
N PHE A 158 -6.09 13.87 8.98
CA PHE A 158 -4.74 13.41 8.66
C PHE A 158 -4.04 14.31 7.63
N SER A 159 -4.78 14.90 6.70
CA SER A 159 -4.24 15.82 5.69
C SER A 159 -4.23 17.29 6.12
N ALA A 160 -4.87 17.64 7.25
CA ALA A 160 -5.08 19.04 7.66
C ALA A 160 -3.77 19.84 7.79
N HIS A 161 -2.71 19.25 8.34
CA HIS A 161 -1.42 19.91 8.53
C HIS A 161 -0.61 20.10 7.24
N PHE A 162 -1.00 19.46 6.14
CA PHE A 162 -0.28 19.44 4.87
C PHE A 162 -0.99 20.26 3.79
N GLN A 163 -2.15 20.85 4.08
CA GLN A 163 -2.99 21.52 3.07
C GLN A 163 -2.26 22.56 2.22
N ASP A 164 -1.34 23.32 2.83
CA ASP A 164 -0.56 24.36 2.14
C ASP A 164 0.47 23.80 1.15
N TYR A 165 0.76 22.50 1.20
CA TYR A 165 1.72 21.81 0.34
C TYR A 165 1.05 20.95 -0.74
N LEU A 166 -0.28 20.83 -0.71
CA LEU A 166 -1.04 20.03 -1.65
C LEU A 166 -1.38 20.86 -2.90
N PHE A 167 -1.33 20.23 -4.06
CA PHE A 167 -1.78 20.90 -5.28
C PHE A 167 -3.32 20.89 -5.36
N GLU A 168 -3.85 21.84 -6.14
CA GLU A 168 -5.29 22.02 -6.31
C GLU A 168 -5.89 20.84 -7.09
N VAL A 169 -6.97 20.26 -6.53
CA VAL A 169 -7.80 19.23 -7.14
C VAL A 169 -9.28 19.63 -7.03
N THR A 170 -10.02 19.46 -8.13
CA THR A 170 -11.46 19.67 -8.13
C THR A 170 -12.14 18.40 -7.65
N HIS A 171 -12.81 18.44 -6.51
CA HIS A 171 -13.57 17.30 -6.00
C HIS A 171 -15.01 17.34 -6.48
N LEU A 172 -15.52 16.20 -6.93
CA LEU A 172 -16.90 15.98 -7.30
C LEU A 172 -17.59 15.14 -6.21
N PRO A 173 -18.87 15.38 -5.95
CA PRO A 173 -19.63 14.55 -5.01
C PRO A 173 -19.52 13.06 -5.39
N PHE A 174 -19.41 12.20 -4.38
CA PHE A 174 -19.48 10.76 -4.59
C PHE A 174 -20.92 10.42 -5.04
N PRO A 175 -21.11 9.63 -6.11
CA PRO A 175 -22.45 9.23 -6.54
C PRO A 175 -23.09 8.32 -5.49
N THR A 176 -24.25 8.72 -4.98
CA THR A 176 -25.07 8.00 -4.00
C THR A 176 -26.26 7.35 -4.67
#